data_a0bf7b5c3ea1088e8389b22806bd869b
#
_entry.id   a0bf7b5c3ea1088e8389b22806bd869b
#
_cell.length_a   1.000
_cell.length_b   1.000
_cell.length_c   1.000
_cell.angle_alpha   90.00
_cell.angle_beta   90.00
_cell.angle_gamma   90.00
#
_symmetry.space_group_name_H-M   'P 1'
#
loop_
_entity.id
_entity.type
_entity.pdbx_description
1 polymer ?
#
loop_
_entity_poly.entity_id
_entity_poly.type
_entity_poly.pdbx_seq_one_letter_code
_entity_poly.pdbx_strand_id
1 'polypeptide(L)'
;MNTRLRINRRQALVTAGAIGSFGLSELLHANNAKQASNKTTNSVILLWMRGGPSQHETWDPKPDAPIEFRGAFGAMSTNVAGIQICDRLPQCGKIQNKWSIIRSLYHNNAGHSAGDQIVFTGYNPGPDPNINVHPSCGSIVSEQLGHLTPELPSYVMIPRQVPGTDAAYLGAAHKPFETISDPAIPGAFRMQNFTLQESISNSRFINRRALLRDFDTMKRGLDATGQMDSITTFQQRAYDILTSDKA
;
A
#
# COMPACT_ATOMS: atom_id res chain seq x y z
N MET A 1 -45.62 -7.38 -29.95
CA MET A 1 -46.01 -8.28 -28.84
C MET A 1 -45.06 -8.00 -27.68
N ASN A 2 -45.48 -7.20 -26.71
CA ASN A 2 -44.68 -6.84 -25.54
C ASN A 2 -45.01 -7.79 -24.38
N THR A 3 -44.28 -8.83 -24.19
CA THR A 3 -44.38 -9.73 -23.03
C THR A 3 -43.76 -9.09 -21.80
N ARG A 4 -44.58 -8.45 -20.96
CA ARG A 4 -44.16 -7.98 -19.64
C ARG A 4 -43.95 -9.22 -18.73
N LEU A 5 -42.71 -9.55 -18.40
CA LEU A 5 -42.37 -10.49 -17.35
C LEU A 5 -42.93 -10.00 -16.01
N ARG A 6 -43.97 -10.64 -15.49
CA ARG A 6 -44.48 -10.41 -14.13
C ARG A 6 -43.68 -11.27 -13.15
N ILE A 7 -42.77 -10.68 -12.45
CA ILE A 7 -42.03 -11.30 -11.34
C ILE A 7 -42.96 -11.28 -10.11
N ASN A 8 -43.25 -12.41 -9.52
CA ASN A 8 -44.04 -12.49 -8.29
C ASN A 8 -43.15 -12.17 -7.05
N ARG A 9 -43.80 -11.83 -5.91
CA ARG A 9 -43.10 -11.45 -4.67
C ARG A 9 -42.09 -12.50 -4.19
N ARG A 10 -42.37 -13.78 -4.39
CA ARG A 10 -41.49 -14.89 -3.98
C ARG A 10 -40.22 -14.96 -4.86
N GLN A 11 -40.38 -14.73 -6.16
CA GLN A 11 -39.24 -14.65 -7.09
C GLN A 11 -38.40 -13.43 -6.85
N ALA A 12 -39.01 -12.28 -6.49
CA ALA A 12 -38.28 -11.07 -6.11
C ALA A 12 -37.47 -11.27 -4.81
N LEU A 13 -38.00 -12.00 -3.83
CA LEU A 13 -37.31 -12.31 -2.57
C LEU A 13 -36.16 -13.31 -2.77
N VAL A 14 -36.34 -14.30 -3.65
CA VAL A 14 -35.27 -15.26 -3.99
C VAL A 14 -34.13 -14.57 -4.75
N THR A 15 -34.45 -13.69 -5.70
CA THR A 15 -33.44 -12.88 -6.40
C THR A 15 -32.76 -11.87 -5.48
N ALA A 16 -33.48 -11.24 -4.53
CA ALA A 16 -32.90 -10.34 -3.54
C ALA A 16 -32.01 -11.10 -2.52
N GLY A 17 -32.41 -12.33 -2.13
CA GLY A 17 -31.62 -13.20 -1.27
C GLY A 17 -30.33 -13.70 -1.95
N ALA A 18 -30.37 -13.96 -3.25
CA ALA A 18 -29.20 -14.33 -4.03
C ALA A 18 -28.21 -13.16 -4.22
N ILE A 19 -28.72 -11.91 -4.28
CA ILE A 19 -27.87 -10.69 -4.37
C ILE A 19 -27.25 -10.35 -3.01
N GLY A 20 -27.91 -10.70 -1.90
CA GLY A 20 -27.39 -10.45 -0.54
C GLY A 20 -26.25 -11.37 -0.10
N SER A 21 -25.97 -12.47 -0.84
CA SER A 21 -24.85 -13.38 -0.55
C SER A 21 -23.57 -13.02 -1.31
N PHE A 22 -23.63 -12.08 -2.25
CA PHE A 22 -22.40 -11.55 -2.85
C PHE A 22 -21.71 -10.63 -1.87
N GLY A 23 -20.69 -11.17 -1.17
CA GLY A 23 -19.85 -10.39 -0.30
C GLY A 23 -19.09 -9.31 -1.08
N LEU A 24 -18.62 -8.28 -0.37
CA LEU A 24 -17.80 -7.20 -0.94
C LEU A 24 -16.62 -7.74 -1.77
N SER A 25 -16.10 -8.91 -1.39
CA SER A 25 -15.05 -9.64 -2.11
C SER A 25 -15.48 -10.05 -3.53
N GLU A 26 -16.69 -10.53 -3.71
CA GLU A 26 -17.19 -10.96 -5.04
C GLU A 26 -17.50 -9.78 -5.95
N LEU A 27 -17.99 -8.67 -5.38
CA LEU A 27 -18.14 -7.41 -6.11
C LEU A 27 -16.78 -6.85 -6.57
N LEU A 28 -15.75 -6.96 -5.73
CA LEU A 28 -14.38 -6.59 -6.09
C LEU A 28 -13.80 -7.52 -7.16
N HIS A 29 -14.05 -8.82 -7.07
CA HIS A 29 -13.65 -9.80 -8.10
C HIS A 29 -14.40 -9.61 -9.42
N ALA A 30 -15.69 -9.30 -9.41
CA ALA A 30 -16.47 -9.02 -10.61
C ALA A 30 -16.03 -7.71 -11.31
N ASN A 31 -15.63 -6.70 -10.56
CA ASN A 31 -15.02 -5.48 -11.11
C ASN A 31 -13.64 -5.76 -11.72
N ASN A 32 -12.82 -6.59 -11.07
CA ASN A 32 -11.50 -6.98 -11.59
C ASN A 32 -11.60 -7.78 -12.88
N ALA A 33 -12.60 -8.67 -13.02
CA ALA A 33 -12.82 -9.44 -14.25
C ALA A 33 -13.23 -8.54 -15.45
N LYS A 34 -13.93 -7.43 -15.21
CA LYS A 34 -14.24 -6.43 -16.25
C LYS A 34 -13.05 -5.52 -16.60
N GLN A 35 -12.14 -5.29 -15.64
CA GLN A 35 -10.92 -4.49 -15.86
C GLN A 35 -9.79 -5.28 -16.54
N ALA A 36 -9.82 -6.60 -16.52
CA ALA A 36 -8.81 -7.43 -17.21
C ALA A 36 -8.77 -7.22 -18.75
N SER A 37 -9.77 -6.57 -19.32
CA SER A 37 -9.84 -6.19 -20.74
C SER A 37 -9.08 -4.89 -21.09
N ASN A 38 -8.81 -4.00 -20.11
CA ASN A 38 -7.99 -2.79 -20.30
C ASN A 38 -6.85 -2.82 -19.28
N LYS A 39 -5.65 -3.14 -19.73
CA LYS A 39 -4.39 -3.17 -18.94
C LYS A 39 -3.94 -1.77 -18.46
N THR A 40 -4.76 -1.07 -17.71
CA THR A 40 -4.30 0.09 -16.94
C THR A 40 -4.04 -0.38 -15.51
N THR A 41 -2.78 -0.63 -15.22
CA THR A 41 -2.34 -0.90 -13.84
C THR A 41 -2.43 0.41 -13.06
N ASN A 42 -3.36 0.52 -12.13
CA ASN A 42 -3.44 1.67 -11.25
C ASN A 42 -2.33 1.59 -10.20
N SER A 43 -1.62 2.69 -9.99
CA SER A 43 -0.64 2.83 -8.92
C SER A 43 -1.16 3.80 -7.85
N VAL A 44 -0.84 3.52 -6.59
CA VAL A 44 -1.18 4.37 -5.46
C VAL A 44 0.11 4.85 -4.81
N ILE A 45 0.23 6.16 -4.59
CA ILE A 45 1.32 6.78 -3.83
C ILE A 45 0.74 7.31 -2.53
N LEU A 46 1.22 6.79 -1.40
CA LEU A 46 0.86 7.27 -0.07
C LEU A 46 1.98 8.17 0.47
N LEU A 47 1.66 9.47 0.66
CA LEU A 47 2.55 10.43 1.31
C LEU A 47 2.24 10.44 2.82
N TRP A 48 3.04 9.72 3.59
CA TRP A 48 2.87 9.63 5.03
C TRP A 48 3.66 10.71 5.75
N MET A 49 2.95 11.71 6.29
CA MET A 49 3.55 12.79 7.09
C MET A 49 3.67 12.36 8.54
N ARG A 50 4.66 11.52 8.84
CA ARG A 50 4.85 10.95 10.16
C ARG A 50 5.26 12.03 11.18
N GLY A 51 4.53 12.08 12.30
CA GLY A 51 4.99 12.68 13.56
C GLY A 51 5.13 14.20 13.62
N GLY A 52 4.63 14.95 12.68
CA GLY A 52 4.91 16.38 12.66
C GLY A 52 3.67 17.27 12.50
N PRO A 53 3.10 17.38 11.32
CA PRO A 53 2.07 18.39 11.07
C PRO A 53 0.74 18.00 11.72
N SER A 54 0.28 18.90 12.60
CA SER A 54 -1.05 18.80 13.19
C SER A 54 -2.13 18.97 12.11
N GLN A 55 -3.28 18.31 12.27
CA GLN A 55 -4.45 18.55 11.42
C GLN A 55 -4.89 20.02 11.46
N HIS A 56 -4.74 20.70 12.59
CA HIS A 56 -5.08 22.11 12.74
C HIS A 56 -4.17 23.03 11.92
N GLU A 57 -2.96 22.62 11.67
CA GLU A 57 -1.97 23.36 10.91
C GLU A 57 -1.83 22.87 9.47
N THR A 58 -2.73 21.99 9.03
CA THR A 58 -2.77 21.46 7.66
C THR A 58 -4.17 21.54 7.05
N TRP A 59 -4.98 20.51 7.24
CA TRP A 59 -6.23 20.31 6.51
C TRP A 59 -7.49 20.77 7.24
N ASP A 60 -7.40 21.01 8.57
CA ASP A 60 -8.53 21.33 9.42
C ASP A 60 -8.22 22.46 10.42
N PRO A 61 -7.95 23.69 9.96
CA PRO A 61 -7.49 24.80 10.79
C PRO A 61 -8.51 25.31 11.82
N LYS A 62 -9.80 24.96 11.70
CA LYS A 62 -10.88 25.34 12.62
C LYS A 62 -10.89 26.85 12.96
N PRO A 63 -10.99 27.75 11.98
CA PRO A 63 -10.84 29.20 12.20
C PRO A 63 -11.83 29.80 13.20
N ASP A 64 -13.04 29.20 13.29
CA ASP A 64 -14.13 29.67 14.17
C ASP A 64 -14.08 29.05 15.58
N ALA A 65 -13.13 28.15 15.85
CA ALA A 65 -12.96 27.58 17.19
C ALA A 65 -12.24 28.53 18.15
N PRO A 66 -12.38 28.36 19.47
CA PRO A 66 -11.57 29.07 20.46
C PRO A 66 -10.08 28.89 20.21
N ILE A 67 -9.27 29.89 20.63
CA ILE A 67 -7.82 29.91 20.32
C ILE A 67 -7.08 28.68 20.83
N GLU A 68 -7.55 28.07 21.91
CA GLU A 68 -6.97 26.87 22.53
C GLU A 68 -7.15 25.61 21.64
N PHE A 69 -8.08 25.67 20.67
CA PHE A 69 -8.40 24.55 19.76
C PHE A 69 -8.02 24.85 18.30
N ARG A 70 -7.44 26.01 18.02
CA ARG A 70 -6.94 26.36 16.69
C ARG A 70 -5.45 26.12 16.58
N GLY A 71 -4.95 25.89 15.36
CA GLY A 71 -3.53 25.92 15.09
C GLY A 71 -2.91 27.32 15.19
N ALA A 72 -1.60 27.40 15.25
CA ALA A 72 -0.85 28.67 15.29
C ALA A 72 -0.97 29.48 13.98
N PHE A 73 -1.32 28.85 12.88
CA PHE A 73 -1.43 29.50 11.56
C PHE A 73 -2.87 29.86 11.21
N GLY A 74 -3.01 30.75 10.22
CA GLY A 74 -4.31 31.18 9.71
C GLY A 74 -4.95 30.12 8.79
N ALA A 75 -6.21 30.41 8.44
CA ALA A 75 -6.94 29.64 7.43
C ALA A 75 -7.05 30.45 6.13
N MET A 76 -7.01 29.76 4.99
CA MET A 76 -7.24 30.36 3.67
C MET A 76 -8.36 29.60 2.95
N SER A 77 -9.11 30.32 2.12
CA SER A 77 -10.07 29.72 1.20
C SER A 77 -9.36 28.97 0.08
N THR A 78 -9.95 27.89 -0.35
CA THR A 78 -9.47 27.11 -1.50
C THR A 78 -10.21 27.49 -2.78
N ASN A 79 -9.86 26.85 -3.91
CA ASN A 79 -10.63 26.99 -5.15
C ASN A 79 -12.00 26.28 -5.14
N VAL A 80 -12.36 25.65 -4.02
CA VAL A 80 -13.68 25.04 -3.79
C VAL A 80 -14.38 25.84 -2.69
N ALA A 81 -15.55 26.39 -3.01
CA ALA A 81 -16.31 27.21 -2.08
C ALA A 81 -16.64 26.44 -0.77
N GLY A 82 -16.47 27.09 0.37
CA GLY A 82 -16.75 26.53 1.68
C GLY A 82 -15.65 25.62 2.25
N ILE A 83 -14.59 25.33 1.50
CA ILE A 83 -13.43 24.57 2.00
C ILE A 83 -12.29 25.53 2.31
N GLN A 84 -11.85 25.49 3.56
CA GLN A 84 -10.66 26.19 4.04
C GLN A 84 -9.59 25.20 4.52
N ILE A 85 -8.33 25.55 4.30
CA ILE A 85 -7.15 24.83 4.79
C ILE A 85 -6.18 25.82 5.40
N CYS A 86 -5.10 25.34 6.01
CA CYS A 86 -4.07 26.19 6.55
C CYS A 86 -3.43 27.09 5.47
N ASP A 87 -3.16 28.35 5.81
CA ASP A 87 -2.56 29.34 4.90
C ASP A 87 -1.12 29.02 4.46
N ARG A 88 -0.49 28.05 5.13
CA ARG A 88 0.85 27.54 4.77
C ARG A 88 0.82 26.55 3.59
N LEU A 89 -0.35 26.17 3.12
CA LEU A 89 -0.54 25.21 2.02
C LEU A 89 -1.18 25.84 0.75
N PRO A 90 -0.68 26.98 0.25
CA PRO A 90 -1.36 27.71 -0.83
C PRO A 90 -1.44 26.93 -2.14
N GLN A 91 -0.48 26.06 -2.42
CA GLN A 91 -0.53 25.23 -3.64
C GLN A 91 -1.60 24.14 -3.55
N CYS A 92 -1.81 23.55 -2.37
CA CYS A 92 -2.89 22.60 -2.13
C CYS A 92 -4.27 23.27 -2.30
N GLY A 93 -4.42 24.49 -1.78
CA GLY A 93 -5.66 25.27 -1.93
C GLY A 93 -6.04 25.56 -3.39
N LYS A 94 -5.06 25.78 -4.28
CA LYS A 94 -5.29 26.01 -5.71
C LYS A 94 -5.83 24.79 -6.47
N ILE A 95 -5.59 23.59 -5.95
CA ILE A 95 -5.96 22.32 -6.59
C ILE A 95 -6.95 21.50 -5.77
N GLN A 96 -7.64 22.10 -4.80
CA GLN A 96 -8.60 21.42 -3.92
C GLN A 96 -9.69 20.67 -4.69
N ASN A 97 -10.08 21.16 -5.86
CA ASN A 97 -11.04 20.50 -6.74
C ASN A 97 -10.57 19.15 -7.31
N LYS A 98 -9.29 18.77 -7.11
CA LYS A 98 -8.72 17.50 -7.59
C LYS A 98 -8.58 16.43 -6.50
N TRP A 99 -8.89 16.74 -5.25
CA TRP A 99 -8.74 15.84 -4.11
C TRP A 99 -9.79 16.10 -3.03
N SER A 100 -9.96 15.16 -2.13
CA SER A 100 -10.95 15.22 -1.04
C SER A 100 -10.27 15.21 0.32
N ILE A 101 -10.90 15.83 1.31
CA ILE A 101 -10.45 15.83 2.70
C ILE A 101 -11.42 14.99 3.53
N ILE A 102 -10.88 14.05 4.33
CA ILE A 102 -11.62 13.31 5.33
C ILE A 102 -11.19 13.83 6.70
N ARG A 103 -11.99 14.69 7.32
CA ARG A 103 -11.70 15.32 8.62
C ARG A 103 -12.20 14.52 9.82
N SER A 104 -13.09 13.57 9.60
CA SER A 104 -13.71 12.75 10.65
C SER A 104 -12.90 11.51 11.03
N LEU A 105 -11.73 11.30 10.45
CA LEU A 105 -10.87 10.18 10.78
C LEU A 105 -10.24 10.41 12.18
N TYR A 106 -10.43 9.47 13.09
CA TYR A 106 -9.85 9.54 14.43
C TYR A 106 -9.54 8.14 14.97
N HIS A 107 -8.72 8.08 15.99
CA HIS A 107 -8.42 6.87 16.77
C HIS A 107 -8.09 7.26 18.21
N ASN A 108 -8.09 6.27 19.12
CA ASN A 108 -7.97 6.49 20.59
C ASN A 108 -6.56 6.18 21.13
N ASN A 109 -5.56 6.05 20.30
CA ASN A 109 -4.20 5.76 20.75
C ASN A 109 -3.24 6.88 20.30
N ALA A 110 -2.65 7.58 21.26
CA ALA A 110 -1.74 8.69 21.02
C ALA A 110 -0.28 8.26 20.75
N GLY A 111 0.05 6.98 20.88
CA GLY A 111 1.40 6.47 20.62
C GLY A 111 1.76 6.51 19.14
N HIS A 112 2.96 6.95 18.79
CA HIS A 112 3.40 7.07 17.39
C HIS A 112 3.26 5.76 16.60
N SER A 113 3.89 4.69 17.06
CA SER A 113 3.85 3.39 16.38
C SER A 113 2.46 2.77 16.37
N ALA A 114 1.66 3.02 17.42
CA ALA A 114 0.28 2.56 17.47
C ALA A 114 -0.61 3.30 16.48
N GLY A 115 -0.46 4.61 16.36
CA GLY A 115 -1.16 5.42 15.35
C GLY A 115 -0.79 5.01 13.94
N ASP A 116 0.49 4.79 13.66
CA ASP A 116 0.96 4.27 12.37
C ASP A 116 0.26 2.93 12.06
N GLN A 117 0.24 1.97 13.00
CA GLN A 117 -0.42 0.68 12.77
C GLN A 117 -1.92 0.83 12.48
N ILE A 118 -2.63 1.65 13.25
CA ILE A 118 -4.07 1.86 13.04
C ILE A 118 -4.34 2.39 11.63
N VAL A 119 -3.55 3.34 11.15
CA VAL A 119 -3.76 3.94 9.83
C VAL A 119 -3.39 2.97 8.70
N PHE A 120 -2.28 2.24 8.82
CA PHE A 120 -1.82 1.33 7.76
C PHE A 120 -2.56 -0.01 7.72
N THR A 121 -3.11 -0.46 8.85
CA THR A 121 -3.77 -1.77 8.95
C THR A 121 -5.29 -1.69 9.12
N GLY A 122 -5.82 -0.59 9.67
CA GLY A 122 -7.21 -0.45 10.10
C GLY A 122 -7.52 -1.10 11.44
N TYR A 123 -6.52 -1.62 12.16
CA TYR A 123 -6.70 -2.36 13.42
C TYR A 123 -5.84 -1.78 14.54
N ASN A 124 -6.29 -1.99 15.78
CA ASN A 124 -5.46 -1.67 16.94
C ASN A 124 -4.19 -2.54 16.96
N PRO A 125 -3.06 -1.99 17.42
CA PRO A 125 -1.82 -2.76 17.56
C PRO A 125 -1.96 -3.85 18.62
N GLY A 126 -1.07 -4.84 18.54
CA GLY A 126 -0.85 -5.80 19.61
C GLY A 126 -0.13 -5.18 20.82
N PRO A 127 0.31 -6.02 21.78
CA PRO A 127 1.03 -5.56 22.98
C PRO A 127 2.31 -4.78 22.67
N ASP A 128 3.03 -5.13 21.61
CA ASP A 128 4.16 -4.35 21.10
C ASP A 128 3.72 -3.57 19.84
N PRO A 129 3.58 -2.24 19.93
CA PRO A 129 3.16 -1.41 18.79
C PRO A 129 4.22 -1.28 17.70
N ASN A 130 5.42 -1.83 17.85
CA ASN A 130 6.41 -1.87 16.78
C ASN A 130 6.30 -3.13 15.91
N ILE A 131 5.53 -4.13 16.35
CA ILE A 131 5.32 -5.39 15.64
C ILE A 131 3.88 -5.44 15.11
N ASN A 132 3.74 -5.62 13.80
CA ASN A 132 2.42 -5.75 13.19
C ASN A 132 1.78 -7.10 13.56
N VAL A 133 0.55 -7.04 14.09
CA VAL A 133 -0.32 -8.22 14.25
C VAL A 133 -1.19 -8.43 13.00
N HIS A 134 -1.54 -7.33 12.33
CA HIS A 134 -2.30 -7.34 11.09
C HIS A 134 -1.46 -6.82 9.93
N PRO A 135 -1.68 -7.34 8.70
CA PRO A 135 -0.94 -6.88 7.54
C PRO A 135 -1.33 -5.45 7.16
N SER A 136 -0.38 -4.71 6.63
CA SER A 136 -0.62 -3.40 6.06
C SER A 136 -1.44 -3.48 4.77
N CYS A 137 -2.10 -2.38 4.40
CA CYS A 137 -2.80 -2.28 3.13
C CYS A 137 -1.89 -2.58 1.92
N GLY A 138 -0.62 -2.15 1.96
CA GLY A 138 0.37 -2.44 0.92
C GLY A 138 0.73 -3.92 0.84
N SER A 139 0.83 -4.61 1.98
CA SER A 139 1.08 -6.05 2.03
C SER A 139 -0.10 -6.86 1.48
N ILE A 140 -1.34 -6.41 1.74
CA ILE A 140 -2.55 -7.02 1.16
C ILE A 140 -2.55 -6.84 -0.36
N VAL A 141 -2.21 -5.65 -0.86
CA VAL A 141 -2.06 -5.41 -2.30
C VAL A 141 -0.96 -6.28 -2.90
N SER A 142 0.17 -6.45 -2.21
CA SER A 142 1.26 -7.32 -2.65
C SER A 142 0.82 -8.78 -2.77
N GLU A 143 0.03 -9.26 -1.84
CA GLU A 143 -0.50 -10.63 -1.85
C GLU A 143 -1.52 -10.83 -2.98
N GLN A 144 -2.47 -9.92 -3.11
CA GLN A 144 -3.58 -10.05 -4.05
C GLN A 144 -3.21 -9.73 -5.51
N LEU A 145 -2.34 -8.76 -5.74
CA LEU A 145 -2.05 -8.20 -7.07
C LEU A 145 -0.59 -8.33 -7.50
N GLY A 146 0.30 -8.77 -6.62
CA GLY A 146 1.74 -8.84 -6.90
C GLY A 146 2.11 -9.77 -8.06
N HIS A 147 1.25 -10.72 -8.38
CA HIS A 147 1.42 -11.63 -9.53
C HIS A 147 1.22 -10.94 -10.88
N LEU A 148 0.58 -9.77 -10.92
CA LEU A 148 0.31 -9.04 -12.17
C LEU A 148 1.57 -8.34 -12.72
N THR A 149 2.53 -8.04 -11.86
CA THR A 149 3.80 -7.38 -12.22
C THR A 149 4.97 -8.07 -11.51
N PRO A 150 5.30 -9.32 -11.87
CA PRO A 150 6.32 -10.10 -11.16
C PRO A 150 7.72 -9.50 -11.25
N GLU A 151 7.98 -8.67 -12.27
CA GLU A 151 9.28 -8.02 -12.50
C GLU A 151 9.52 -6.82 -11.56
N LEU A 152 8.48 -6.31 -10.89
CA LEU A 152 8.60 -5.14 -10.01
C LEU A 152 8.01 -5.44 -8.64
N PRO A 153 8.58 -4.87 -7.55
CA PRO A 153 7.95 -4.94 -6.24
C PRO A 153 6.60 -4.23 -6.28
N SER A 154 5.53 -4.93 -5.92
CA SER A 154 4.18 -4.37 -5.88
C SER A 154 3.92 -3.48 -4.67
N TYR A 155 4.79 -3.53 -3.65
CA TYR A 155 4.76 -2.68 -2.48
C TYR A 155 6.15 -2.14 -2.17
N VAL A 156 6.31 -0.83 -2.21
CA VAL A 156 7.61 -0.14 -2.03
C VAL A 156 7.48 0.89 -0.91
N MET A 157 8.49 0.94 -0.05
CA MET A 157 8.65 1.97 0.98
C MET A 157 9.90 2.81 0.71
N ILE A 158 9.75 4.11 0.82
CA ILE A 158 10.81 5.11 0.59
C ILE A 158 10.95 5.97 1.84
N PRO A 159 12.11 6.00 2.50
CA PRO A 159 13.28 5.16 2.26
C PRO A 159 13.18 3.80 2.94
N ARG A 160 12.43 3.67 4.05
CA ARG A 160 12.36 2.48 4.92
C ARG A 160 10.96 2.26 5.45
N GLN A 161 10.68 1.04 5.85
CA GLN A 161 9.42 0.70 6.53
C GLN A 161 9.33 1.37 7.91
N VAL A 162 8.10 1.63 8.32
CA VAL A 162 7.74 2.16 9.63
C VAL A 162 6.77 1.18 10.31
N PRO A 163 6.56 1.26 11.63
CA PRO A 163 5.52 0.46 12.29
C PRO A 163 4.19 0.55 11.55
N GLY A 164 3.46 -0.53 11.46
CA GLY A 164 2.22 -0.59 10.68
C GLY A 164 2.36 -0.99 9.22
N THR A 165 3.57 -1.01 8.66
CA THR A 165 3.78 -1.32 7.23
C THR A 165 4.24 -2.75 6.94
N ASP A 166 4.35 -3.60 7.96
CA ASP A 166 4.77 -5.00 7.82
C ASP A 166 3.63 -5.90 7.29
N ALA A 167 4.02 -7.07 6.80
CA ALA A 167 3.12 -8.07 6.25
C ALA A 167 2.42 -8.96 7.30
N ALA A 168 2.86 -8.93 8.55
CA ALA A 168 2.34 -9.77 9.63
C ALA A 168 2.20 -11.26 9.20
N TYR A 169 1.00 -11.83 9.36
CA TYR A 169 0.73 -13.25 9.03
C TYR A 169 0.74 -13.58 7.53
N LEU A 170 0.78 -12.59 6.62
CA LEU A 170 0.97 -12.85 5.19
C LEU A 170 2.39 -13.30 4.84
N GLY A 171 3.32 -13.14 5.79
CA GLY A 171 4.69 -13.62 5.65
C GLY A 171 5.63 -12.69 4.91
N ALA A 172 6.89 -13.06 4.89
CA ALA A 172 7.98 -12.21 4.42
C ALA A 172 7.89 -11.85 2.93
N ALA A 173 7.25 -12.69 2.11
CA ALA A 173 7.10 -12.44 0.67
C ALA A 173 6.28 -11.18 0.33
N HIS A 174 5.45 -10.70 1.27
CA HIS A 174 4.56 -9.56 1.10
C HIS A 174 5.00 -8.33 1.91
N LYS A 175 6.22 -8.36 2.48
CA LYS A 175 6.83 -7.19 3.12
C LYS A 175 7.13 -6.11 2.07
N PRO A 176 7.17 -4.82 2.49
CA PRO A 176 7.57 -3.76 1.59
C PRO A 176 9.02 -3.94 1.13
N PHE A 177 9.25 -3.62 -0.12
CA PHE A 177 10.59 -3.40 -0.63
C PHE A 177 11.07 -2.03 -0.17
N GLU A 178 12.20 -1.96 0.54
CA GLU A 178 12.79 -0.73 1.02
C GLU A 178 13.84 -0.21 0.04
N THR A 179 13.75 1.07 -0.34
CA THR A 179 14.75 1.65 -1.25
C THR A 179 16.08 1.97 -0.54
N ILE A 180 16.04 2.13 0.78
CA ILE A 180 17.16 2.55 1.65
C ILE A 180 17.72 3.94 1.28
N SER A 181 17.43 4.43 0.09
CA SER A 181 17.83 5.75 -0.39
C SER A 181 16.74 6.78 -0.12
N ASP A 182 17.13 7.93 0.42
CA ASP A 182 16.23 9.05 0.68
C ASP A 182 16.29 10.04 -0.48
N PRO A 183 15.19 10.29 -1.20
CA PRO A 183 15.16 11.25 -2.31
C PRO A 183 15.36 12.70 -1.86
N ALA A 184 15.25 13.01 -0.56
CA ALA A 184 15.53 14.34 -0.02
C ALA A 184 17.04 14.66 0.06
N ILE A 185 17.90 13.66 -0.02
CA ILE A 185 19.36 13.85 -0.02
C ILE A 185 19.78 14.42 -1.39
N PRO A 186 20.54 15.54 -1.44
CA PRO A 186 21.00 16.10 -2.70
C PRO A 186 21.81 15.10 -3.52
N GLY A 187 21.55 15.05 -4.82
CA GLY A 187 22.24 14.17 -5.76
C GLY A 187 21.29 13.25 -6.53
N ALA A 188 21.86 12.35 -7.34
CA ALA A 188 21.04 11.38 -8.05
C ALA A 188 20.49 10.33 -7.09
N PHE A 189 19.19 10.13 -7.12
CA PHE A 189 18.55 9.01 -6.41
C PHE A 189 19.09 7.69 -6.96
N ARG A 190 19.73 6.90 -6.12
CA ARG A 190 20.29 5.60 -6.52
C ARG A 190 19.82 4.53 -5.54
N MET A 191 19.18 3.52 -6.05
CA MET A 191 18.89 2.31 -5.28
C MET A 191 20.14 1.43 -5.22
N GLN A 192 20.56 1.07 -4.01
CA GLN A 192 21.70 0.17 -3.82
C GLN A 192 21.35 -1.23 -4.36
N ASN A 193 22.31 -1.88 -4.99
CA ASN A 193 22.19 -3.25 -5.49
C ASN A 193 21.18 -3.50 -6.62
N PHE A 194 20.75 -2.47 -7.35
CA PHE A 194 19.90 -2.61 -8.53
C PHE A 194 20.67 -2.82 -9.84
N THR A 195 21.98 -2.74 -9.78
CA THR A 195 22.87 -3.04 -10.92
C THR A 195 23.86 -4.12 -10.53
N LEU A 196 24.14 -5.02 -11.47
CA LEU A 196 25.23 -5.99 -11.28
C LEU A 196 26.54 -5.22 -11.14
N GLN A 197 27.38 -5.64 -10.19
CA GLN A 197 28.73 -5.11 -10.11
C GLN A 197 29.49 -5.40 -11.40
N GLU A 198 30.29 -4.47 -11.88
CA GLU A 198 31.05 -4.58 -13.14
C GLU A 198 31.94 -5.86 -13.20
N SER A 199 32.35 -6.38 -12.05
CA SER A 199 33.11 -7.61 -11.91
C SER A 199 32.31 -8.91 -12.12
N ILE A 200 30.96 -8.81 -12.23
CA ILE A 200 30.07 -9.97 -12.37
C ILE A 200 29.39 -9.92 -13.75
N SER A 201 29.84 -10.77 -14.66
CA SER A 201 29.16 -10.96 -15.94
C SER A 201 27.79 -11.65 -15.75
N ASN A 202 26.86 -11.42 -16.68
CA ASN A 202 25.57 -12.10 -16.68
C ASN A 202 25.68 -13.63 -16.64
N SER A 203 26.62 -14.21 -17.38
CA SER A 203 26.87 -15.65 -17.38
C SER A 203 27.31 -16.15 -16.00
N ARG A 204 28.18 -15.42 -15.32
CA ARG A 204 28.66 -15.76 -13.99
C ARG A 204 27.53 -15.61 -12.95
N PHE A 205 26.63 -14.65 -13.12
CA PHE A 205 25.47 -14.47 -12.27
C PHE A 205 24.47 -15.64 -12.43
N ILE A 206 24.17 -16.04 -13.67
CA ILE A 206 23.30 -17.18 -13.98
C ILE A 206 23.86 -18.47 -13.39
N ASN A 207 25.16 -18.72 -13.55
CA ASN A 207 25.82 -19.93 -13.02
C ASN A 207 25.78 -19.98 -11.48
N ARG A 208 26.00 -18.84 -10.81
CA ARG A 208 25.87 -18.75 -9.35
C ARG A 208 24.45 -19.04 -8.86
N ARG A 209 23.45 -18.57 -9.60
CA ARG A 209 22.05 -18.82 -9.31
C ARG A 209 21.69 -20.31 -9.48
N ALA A 210 22.15 -20.95 -10.54
CA ALA A 210 21.95 -22.38 -10.74
C ALA A 210 22.53 -23.19 -9.58
N LEU A 211 23.78 -22.89 -9.18
CA LEU A 211 24.44 -23.53 -8.06
C LEU A 211 23.68 -23.30 -6.74
N LEU A 212 23.16 -22.08 -6.48
CA LEU A 212 22.37 -21.79 -5.30
C LEU A 212 21.09 -22.65 -5.26
N ARG A 213 20.39 -22.78 -6.40
CA ARG A 213 19.18 -23.61 -6.51
C ARG A 213 19.47 -25.10 -6.19
N ASP A 214 20.61 -25.60 -6.64
CA ASP A 214 21.02 -26.98 -6.34
C ASP A 214 21.27 -27.19 -4.84
N PHE A 215 21.86 -26.21 -4.16
CA PHE A 215 22.02 -26.24 -2.69
C PHE A 215 20.68 -26.09 -1.95
N ASP A 216 19.80 -25.23 -2.41
CA ASP A 216 18.48 -24.98 -1.77
C ASP A 216 17.57 -26.21 -1.89
N THR A 217 17.63 -26.96 -2.99
CA THR A 217 16.89 -28.23 -3.14
C THR A 217 17.32 -29.28 -2.11
N MET A 218 18.58 -29.30 -1.71
CA MET A 218 19.07 -30.20 -0.65
C MET A 218 18.54 -29.86 0.74
N LYS A 219 18.24 -28.58 1.00
CA LYS A 219 17.76 -28.07 2.31
C LYS A 219 16.23 -28.10 2.46
N ARG A 220 15.47 -28.07 1.38
CA ARG A 220 13.99 -28.01 1.41
C ARG A 220 13.34 -29.18 2.13
N GLY A 221 13.95 -30.36 2.13
CA GLY A 221 13.47 -31.51 2.89
C GLY A 221 13.46 -31.32 4.42
N LEU A 222 14.04 -30.24 4.93
CA LEU A 222 14.18 -29.93 6.34
C LEU A 222 13.37 -28.69 6.78
N ASP A 223 12.75 -27.95 5.84
CA ASP A 223 12.01 -26.72 6.14
C ASP A 223 10.54 -27.01 6.45
N ALA A 224 10.24 -27.24 7.72
CA ALA A 224 8.87 -27.41 8.20
C ALA A 224 8.07 -26.08 8.32
N THR A 225 8.73 -24.92 8.13
CA THR A 225 8.14 -23.59 8.39
C THR A 225 7.78 -22.80 7.13
N GLY A 226 8.18 -23.25 5.93
CA GLY A 226 7.96 -22.54 4.66
C GLY A 226 8.79 -21.26 4.49
N GLN A 227 9.74 -20.99 5.38
CA GLN A 227 10.62 -19.81 5.28
C GLN A 227 11.53 -19.86 4.05
N MET A 228 11.94 -21.04 3.64
CA MET A 228 12.77 -21.24 2.45
C MET A 228 12.01 -20.89 1.16
N ASP A 229 10.72 -21.16 1.08
CA ASP A 229 9.90 -20.78 -0.07
C ASP A 229 9.77 -19.26 -0.21
N SER A 230 9.65 -18.55 0.90
CA SER A 230 9.67 -17.08 0.91
C SER A 230 11.02 -16.54 0.40
N ILE A 231 12.14 -17.08 0.86
CA ILE A 231 13.49 -16.71 0.41
C ILE A 231 13.64 -16.93 -1.09
N THR A 232 13.16 -18.07 -1.62
CA THR A 232 13.21 -18.38 -3.04
C THR A 232 12.41 -17.38 -3.86
N THR A 233 11.25 -16.97 -3.36
CA THR A 233 10.40 -15.95 -4.01
C THR A 233 11.12 -14.60 -4.06
N PHE A 234 11.79 -14.17 -3.01
CA PHE A 234 12.59 -12.95 -3.00
C PHE A 234 13.78 -13.00 -3.97
N GLN A 235 14.48 -14.11 -4.00
CA GLN A 235 15.62 -14.31 -4.92
C GLN A 235 15.16 -14.27 -6.37
N GLN A 236 13.99 -14.87 -6.69
CA GLN A 236 13.41 -14.81 -8.02
C GLN A 236 13.04 -13.37 -8.38
N ARG A 237 12.34 -12.65 -7.51
CA ARG A 237 11.99 -11.25 -7.74
C ARG A 237 13.22 -10.36 -7.92
N ALA A 238 14.24 -10.52 -7.09
CA ALA A 238 15.48 -9.78 -7.23
C ALA A 238 16.16 -10.03 -8.59
N TYR A 239 16.13 -11.29 -9.06
CA TYR A 239 16.65 -11.64 -10.37
C TYR A 239 15.84 -10.98 -11.49
N ASP A 240 14.52 -11.06 -11.42
CA ASP A 240 13.62 -10.50 -12.43
C ASP A 240 13.82 -8.98 -12.56
N ILE A 241 14.01 -8.29 -11.42
CA ILE A 241 14.35 -6.86 -11.37
C ILE A 241 15.71 -6.59 -12.05
N LEU A 242 16.75 -7.35 -11.70
CA LEU A 242 18.10 -7.13 -12.22
C LEU A 242 18.26 -7.47 -13.72
N THR A 243 17.36 -8.28 -14.27
CA THR A 243 17.39 -8.72 -15.67
C THR A 243 16.30 -8.10 -16.54
N SER A 244 15.40 -7.33 -15.96
CA SER A 244 14.31 -6.64 -16.65
C SER A 244 14.80 -5.32 -17.25
N ASP A 245 14.38 -5.04 -18.49
CA ASP A 245 14.61 -3.73 -19.14
C ASP A 245 13.71 -2.61 -18.56
N LYS A 246 12.90 -2.90 -17.54
CA LYS A 246 11.92 -1.99 -16.92
C LYS A 246 12.37 -1.41 -15.59
N ALA A 247 13.50 -1.83 -15.04
CA ALA A 247 14.00 -1.39 -13.73
C ALA A 247 14.91 -0.16 -13.83
#